data_34c4340ea916aea7c4507e46dcba4c3e
#
_entry.id   34c4340ea916aea7c4507e46dcba4c3e
#
_cell.length_a   1.000
_cell.length_b   1.000
_cell.length_c   1.000
_cell.angle_alpha   90.00
_cell.angle_beta   90.00
_cell.angle_gamma   90.00
#
_symmetry.space_group_name_H-M   'P 1'
#
loop_
_entity.id
_entity.type
_entity.pdbx_description
1 polymer ?
#
loop_
_entity_poly.entity_id
_entity_poly.type
_entity_poly.pdbx_seq_one_letter_code
_entity_poly.pdbx_strand_id
1 'polypeptide(L)'
;MRYNPFSLEGKTILVTGASSGIGRGAAIECSKMGAKVIITARNEERLKETLSQLEGEGHEMRVCDLADNEAIKEMVNSLPELQGVINNAGFTTIQPIPFINEEVFLNIMQVNTMAPVLTLKYLLKKKKLKAGASVVFTSSLAGIGTMSVGNTMYGCSKGAISSFIKGAAKELAAKNIRVNAVCPGLVDSQILASGTITDEQLKKTLELYPLGRSGKPEDVAWAMVYLLSDASSWITGVNLPVDGGRELY
;
A
#
# COMPACT_ATOMS: atom_id res chain seq x y z
N MET A 1 30.93 1.33 -4.51
CA MET A 1 29.72 0.69 -3.93
C MET A 1 29.58 -0.73 -4.48
N ARG A 2 29.16 -1.70 -3.65
CA ARG A 2 28.83 -3.04 -4.12
C ARG A 2 27.52 -2.96 -4.93
N TYR A 3 27.47 -3.57 -6.10
CA TYR A 3 26.26 -3.59 -6.94
C TYR A 3 25.09 -4.20 -6.17
N ASN A 4 24.00 -3.43 -6.00
CA ASN A 4 22.76 -3.87 -5.35
C ASN A 4 21.55 -3.29 -6.11
N PRO A 5 20.90 -4.05 -7.00
CA PRO A 5 19.76 -3.56 -7.77
C PRO A 5 18.50 -3.32 -6.92
N PHE A 6 18.47 -3.77 -5.66
CA PHE A 6 17.38 -3.52 -4.71
C PHE A 6 17.60 -2.24 -3.89
N SER A 7 18.75 -1.58 -3.99
CA SER A 7 19.03 -0.34 -3.28
C SER A 7 18.02 0.74 -3.63
N LEU A 8 17.62 1.51 -2.61
CA LEU A 8 16.79 2.69 -2.73
C LEU A 8 17.56 3.97 -2.38
N GLU A 9 18.91 3.89 -2.33
CA GLU A 9 19.77 5.05 -2.09
C GLU A 9 19.48 6.18 -3.09
N GLY A 10 19.41 7.41 -2.59
CA GLY A 10 19.11 8.59 -3.39
C GLY A 10 17.64 8.73 -3.82
N LYS A 11 16.77 7.79 -3.42
CA LYS A 11 15.33 7.86 -3.71
C LYS A 11 14.58 8.46 -2.52
N THR A 12 13.68 9.40 -2.81
CA THR A 12 12.69 9.91 -1.84
C THR A 12 11.36 9.23 -2.12
N ILE A 13 10.80 8.58 -1.09
CA ILE A 13 9.61 7.73 -1.21
C ILE A 13 8.52 8.20 -0.26
N LEU A 14 7.32 8.43 -0.78
CA LEU A 14 6.12 8.66 0.01
C LEU A 14 5.47 7.33 0.38
N VAL A 15 5.13 7.13 1.66
CA VAL A 15 4.36 5.97 2.15
C VAL A 15 3.10 6.44 2.84
N THR A 16 1.93 6.08 2.29
CA THR A 16 0.64 6.39 2.91
C THR A 16 0.16 5.27 3.84
N GLY A 17 -0.56 5.63 4.91
CA GLY A 17 -1.02 4.67 5.91
C GLY A 17 0.12 4.06 6.72
N ALA A 18 1.19 4.83 6.94
CA ALA A 18 2.43 4.36 7.56
C ALA A 18 2.39 4.31 9.10
N SER A 19 1.26 4.57 9.73
CA SER A 19 1.14 4.56 11.21
C SER A 19 1.10 3.16 11.82
N SER A 20 0.94 2.09 11.03
CA SER A 20 0.88 0.71 11.52
C SER A 20 0.97 -0.31 10.38
N GLY A 21 1.07 -1.59 10.73
CA GLY A 21 0.93 -2.74 9.82
C GLY A 21 1.86 -2.66 8.60
N ILE A 22 1.33 -3.00 7.43
CA ILE A 22 2.08 -3.05 6.17
C ILE A 22 2.74 -1.70 5.84
N GLY A 23 2.03 -0.59 6.05
CA GLY A 23 2.59 0.74 5.75
C GLY A 23 3.77 1.11 6.63
N ARG A 24 3.73 0.77 7.93
CA ARG A 24 4.87 0.94 8.85
C ARG A 24 6.03 0.06 8.42
N GLY A 25 5.77 -1.23 8.17
CA GLY A 25 6.79 -2.17 7.69
C GLY A 25 7.44 -1.70 6.39
N ALA A 26 6.64 -1.23 5.43
CA ALA A 26 7.15 -0.69 4.17
C ALA A 26 8.04 0.54 4.36
N ALA A 27 7.67 1.47 5.25
CA ALA A 27 8.48 2.64 5.56
C ALA A 27 9.83 2.24 6.17
N ILE A 28 9.83 1.31 7.13
CA ILE A 28 11.04 0.80 7.78
C ILE A 28 11.93 0.09 6.75
N GLU A 29 11.40 -0.84 5.96
CA GLU A 29 12.22 -1.58 5.00
C GLU A 29 12.75 -0.66 3.87
N CYS A 30 11.98 0.34 3.42
CA CYS A 30 12.51 1.34 2.49
C CYS A 30 13.67 2.14 3.08
N SER A 31 13.60 2.53 4.36
CA SER A 31 14.68 3.25 5.03
C SER A 31 15.95 2.42 5.16
N LYS A 32 15.83 1.13 5.54
CA LYS A 32 16.95 0.16 5.58
C LYS A 32 17.63 -0.02 4.23
N MET A 33 16.89 0.16 3.14
CA MET A 33 17.43 0.10 1.78
C MET A 33 18.00 1.44 1.29
N GLY A 34 18.10 2.44 2.16
CA GLY A 34 18.75 3.72 1.91
C GLY A 34 17.84 4.81 1.36
N ALA A 35 16.53 4.62 1.35
CA ALA A 35 15.59 5.65 0.93
C ALA A 35 15.43 6.76 1.97
N LYS A 36 15.29 8.01 1.52
CA LYS A 36 14.62 9.04 2.32
C LYS A 36 13.11 8.78 2.26
N VAL A 37 12.47 8.60 3.42
CA VAL A 37 11.05 8.24 3.51
C VAL A 37 10.23 9.40 4.05
N ILE A 38 9.13 9.72 3.37
CA ILE A 38 8.10 10.63 3.86
C ILE A 38 6.88 9.79 4.19
N ILE A 39 6.47 9.78 5.45
CA ILE A 39 5.35 8.97 5.94
C ILE A 39 4.11 9.83 6.18
N THR A 40 2.93 9.28 5.87
CA THR A 40 1.66 9.98 6.15
C THR A 40 0.58 9.06 6.68
N ALA A 41 -0.18 9.58 7.63
CA ALA A 41 -1.41 9.01 8.19
C ALA A 41 -2.14 10.08 9.01
N ARG A 42 -3.31 9.73 9.60
CA ARG A 42 -4.11 10.62 10.44
C ARG A 42 -3.58 10.75 11.87
N ASN A 43 -3.04 9.65 12.42
CA ASN A 43 -2.59 9.61 13.80
C ASN A 43 -1.13 10.05 13.90
N GLU A 44 -0.92 11.25 14.43
CA GLU A 44 0.40 11.88 14.56
C GLU A 44 1.33 11.11 15.50
N GLU A 45 0.82 10.61 16.62
CA GLU A 45 1.66 9.91 17.59
C GLU A 45 2.20 8.60 17.04
N ARG A 46 1.34 7.81 16.39
CA ARG A 46 1.78 6.58 15.71
C ARG A 46 2.71 6.85 14.52
N LEU A 47 2.59 8.01 13.87
CA LEU A 47 3.56 8.43 12.86
C LEU A 47 4.91 8.75 13.48
N LYS A 48 4.95 9.43 14.65
CA LYS A 48 6.18 9.68 15.40
C LYS A 48 6.86 8.37 15.81
N GLU A 49 6.07 7.39 16.29
CA GLU A 49 6.58 6.04 16.57
C GLU A 49 7.21 5.38 15.34
N THR A 50 6.55 5.49 14.18
CA THR A 50 7.11 4.94 12.93
C THR A 50 8.38 5.69 12.53
N LEU A 51 8.36 7.03 12.59
CA LEU A 51 9.48 7.88 12.23
C LEU A 51 10.74 7.54 13.06
N SER A 52 10.57 7.26 14.35
CA SER A 52 11.69 6.89 15.24
C SER A 52 12.30 5.52 14.95
N GLN A 53 11.65 4.69 14.14
CA GLN A 53 12.11 3.35 13.73
C GLN A 53 12.80 3.36 12.36
N LEU A 54 12.80 4.48 11.65
CA LEU A 54 13.42 4.56 10.33
C LEU A 54 14.95 4.67 10.46
N GLU A 55 15.67 3.94 9.61
CA GLU A 55 17.12 3.95 9.54
C GLU A 55 17.63 5.02 8.57
N GLY A 56 18.66 5.76 8.96
CA GLY A 56 19.24 6.85 8.18
C GLY A 56 18.70 8.22 8.59
N GLU A 57 18.84 9.21 7.72
CA GLU A 57 18.53 10.61 8.02
C GLU A 57 17.58 11.25 7.00
N GLY A 58 17.01 12.39 7.39
CA GLY A 58 16.19 13.20 6.48
C GLY A 58 14.78 12.69 6.24
N HIS A 59 14.31 11.71 7.04
CA HIS A 59 12.93 11.27 7.00
C HIS A 59 11.98 12.34 7.51
N GLU A 60 10.76 12.34 6.99
CA GLU A 60 9.75 13.35 7.31
C GLU A 60 8.38 12.70 7.51
N MET A 61 7.51 13.36 8.25
CA MET A 61 6.12 12.95 8.35
C MET A 61 5.17 14.08 7.93
N ARG A 62 4.00 13.70 7.45
CA ARG A 62 2.88 14.59 7.13
C ARG A 62 1.59 14.01 7.72
N VAL A 63 0.96 14.74 8.62
CA VAL A 63 -0.37 14.35 9.11
C VAL A 63 -1.38 14.72 8.04
N CYS A 64 -2.15 13.73 7.56
CA CYS A 64 -3.15 13.94 6.51
C CYS A 64 -4.30 12.95 6.68
N ASP A 65 -5.53 13.45 6.64
CA ASP A 65 -6.71 12.59 6.46
C ASP A 65 -6.94 12.38 4.96
N LEU A 66 -6.72 11.15 4.52
CA LEU A 66 -6.91 10.77 3.12
C LEU A 66 -8.39 10.61 2.73
N ALA A 67 -9.34 10.74 3.66
CA ALA A 67 -10.75 10.91 3.31
C ALA A 67 -11.08 12.32 2.82
N ASP A 68 -10.23 13.31 3.12
CA ASP A 68 -10.37 14.70 2.70
C ASP A 68 -9.53 15.00 1.44
N ASN A 69 -10.21 15.35 0.36
CA ASN A 69 -9.56 15.64 -0.93
C ASN A 69 -8.69 16.91 -0.93
N GLU A 70 -9.08 17.94 -0.15
CA GLU A 70 -8.27 19.16 -0.04
C GLU A 70 -7.02 18.89 0.82
N ALA A 71 -7.13 18.11 1.89
CA ALA A 71 -5.97 17.69 2.68
C ALA A 71 -4.97 16.90 1.84
N ILE A 72 -5.42 16.00 0.95
CA ILE A 72 -4.53 15.29 0.00
C ILE A 72 -3.80 16.29 -0.90
N LYS A 73 -4.49 17.28 -1.43
CA LYS A 73 -3.93 18.28 -2.33
C LYS A 73 -2.90 19.17 -1.63
N GLU A 74 -3.18 19.60 -0.40
CA GLU A 74 -2.25 20.37 0.44
C GLU A 74 -1.02 19.55 0.81
N MET A 75 -1.20 18.30 1.24
CA MET A 75 -0.10 17.39 1.49
C MET A 75 0.80 17.27 0.25
N VAL A 76 0.23 16.98 -0.93
CA VAL A 76 1.00 16.86 -2.18
C VAL A 76 1.74 18.15 -2.53
N ASN A 77 1.14 19.32 -2.30
CA ASN A 77 1.79 20.62 -2.55
C ASN A 77 3.07 20.77 -1.71
N SER A 78 3.07 20.26 -0.46
CA SER A 78 4.21 20.35 0.46
C SER A 78 5.32 19.35 0.19
N LEU A 79 5.10 18.34 -0.68
CA LEU A 79 6.10 17.31 -0.96
C LEU A 79 7.23 17.81 -1.88
N PRO A 80 8.46 17.31 -1.71
CA PRO A 80 9.50 17.44 -2.71
C PRO A 80 9.19 16.58 -3.96
N GLU A 81 10.11 16.54 -4.91
CA GLU A 81 10.07 15.54 -5.98
C GLU A 81 10.34 14.14 -5.43
N LEU A 82 9.58 13.16 -5.92
CA LEU A 82 9.60 11.77 -5.45
C LEU A 82 10.09 10.83 -6.56
N GLN A 83 10.84 9.81 -6.17
CA GLN A 83 11.23 8.68 -7.01
C GLN A 83 10.34 7.45 -6.76
N GLY A 84 9.57 7.45 -5.68
CA GLY A 84 8.65 6.36 -5.38
C GLY A 84 7.46 6.77 -4.54
N VAL A 85 6.38 6.02 -4.68
CA VAL A 85 5.16 6.19 -3.88
C VAL A 85 4.60 4.82 -3.52
N ILE A 86 4.30 4.61 -2.25
CA ILE A 86 3.51 3.49 -1.76
C ILE A 86 2.14 4.01 -1.31
N ASN A 87 1.12 3.75 -2.11
CA ASN A 87 -0.27 4.00 -1.78
C ASN A 87 -0.82 2.81 -1.00
N ASN A 88 -0.65 2.82 0.33
CA ASN A 88 -1.01 1.70 1.19
C ASN A 88 -2.21 1.99 2.10
N ALA A 89 -2.54 3.24 2.40
CA ALA A 89 -3.66 3.58 3.27
C ALA A 89 -4.95 2.89 2.83
N GLY A 90 -5.67 2.34 3.80
CA GLY A 90 -6.93 1.65 3.57
C GLY A 90 -7.44 0.99 4.83
N PHE A 91 -8.71 0.62 4.81
CA PHE A 91 -9.36 -0.14 5.88
C PHE A 91 -10.42 -1.08 5.31
N THR A 92 -10.88 -1.99 6.13
CA THR A 92 -12.00 -2.90 5.83
C THR A 92 -13.02 -2.89 6.96
N THR A 93 -14.23 -3.31 6.63
CA THR A 93 -15.28 -3.68 7.58
C THR A 93 -16.05 -4.86 7.03
N ILE A 94 -16.49 -5.74 7.89
CA ILE A 94 -17.22 -6.97 7.52
C ILE A 94 -18.72 -6.69 7.64
N GLN A 95 -19.40 -6.68 6.49
CA GLN A 95 -20.85 -6.53 6.42
C GLN A 95 -21.41 -7.45 5.33
N PRO A 96 -22.23 -8.46 5.68
CA PRO A 96 -22.97 -9.24 4.68
C PRO A 96 -23.88 -8.35 3.81
N ILE A 97 -24.10 -8.75 2.56
CA ILE A 97 -24.80 -7.93 1.55
C ILE A 97 -26.13 -7.32 2.06
N PRO A 98 -27.02 -8.06 2.77
CA PRO A 98 -28.29 -7.46 3.23
C PRO A 98 -28.12 -6.35 4.28
N PHE A 99 -26.93 -6.23 4.89
CA PHE A 99 -26.63 -5.27 5.96
C PHE A 99 -25.62 -4.20 5.53
N ILE A 100 -25.34 -4.09 4.23
CA ILE A 100 -24.42 -3.07 3.72
C ILE A 100 -24.97 -1.67 4.06
N ASN A 101 -24.14 -0.89 4.76
CA ASN A 101 -24.40 0.53 5.01
C ASN A 101 -23.76 1.36 3.89
N GLU A 102 -24.55 2.22 3.25
CA GLU A 102 -24.13 3.04 2.11
C GLU A 102 -22.99 4.00 2.48
N GLU A 103 -23.09 4.71 3.61
CA GLU A 103 -22.07 5.66 4.06
C GLU A 103 -20.72 4.96 4.31
N VAL A 104 -20.76 3.76 4.93
CA VAL A 104 -19.58 2.94 5.15
C VAL A 104 -18.97 2.50 3.83
N PHE A 105 -19.80 2.11 2.86
CA PHE A 105 -19.31 1.72 1.54
C PHE A 105 -18.65 2.90 0.80
N LEU A 106 -19.31 4.06 0.80
CA LEU A 106 -18.75 5.27 0.20
C LEU A 106 -17.42 5.67 0.86
N ASN A 107 -17.31 5.57 2.19
CA ASN A 107 -16.07 5.86 2.89
C ASN A 107 -14.95 4.86 2.56
N ILE A 108 -15.26 3.56 2.45
CA ILE A 108 -14.30 2.55 1.97
C ILE A 108 -13.81 2.89 0.56
N MET A 109 -14.71 3.24 -0.36
CA MET A 109 -14.34 3.64 -1.73
C MET A 109 -13.51 4.92 -1.73
N GLN A 110 -13.86 5.89 -0.89
CA GLN A 110 -13.13 7.16 -0.76
C GLN A 110 -11.68 6.91 -0.32
N VAL A 111 -11.48 6.18 0.76
CA VAL A 111 -10.13 5.98 1.33
C VAL A 111 -9.31 4.96 0.53
N ASN A 112 -9.91 3.82 0.16
CA ASN A 112 -9.16 2.74 -0.47
C ASN A 112 -8.93 2.93 -1.97
N THR A 113 -9.80 3.72 -2.64
CA THR A 113 -9.78 3.87 -4.10
C THR A 113 -9.53 5.31 -4.53
N MET A 114 -10.40 6.24 -4.10
CA MET A 114 -10.30 7.62 -4.57
C MET A 114 -9.05 8.33 -4.05
N ALA A 115 -8.72 8.17 -2.77
CA ALA A 115 -7.55 8.82 -2.17
C ALA A 115 -6.23 8.47 -2.89
N PRO A 116 -5.86 7.19 -3.11
CA PRO A 116 -4.65 6.86 -3.83
C PRO A 116 -4.65 7.31 -5.29
N VAL A 117 -5.81 7.29 -5.98
CA VAL A 117 -5.97 7.81 -7.34
C VAL A 117 -5.77 9.32 -7.37
N LEU A 118 -6.35 10.07 -6.43
CA LEU A 118 -6.20 11.52 -6.31
C LEU A 118 -4.77 11.90 -5.90
N THR A 119 -4.14 11.14 -5.02
CA THR A 119 -2.72 11.33 -4.68
C THR A 119 -1.87 11.26 -5.94
N LEU A 120 -2.01 10.19 -6.75
CA LEU A 120 -1.27 10.07 -8.02
C LEU A 120 -1.59 11.21 -8.99
N LYS A 121 -2.89 11.54 -9.15
CA LYS A 121 -3.33 12.67 -10.00
C LYS A 121 -2.66 13.99 -9.60
N TYR A 122 -2.64 14.33 -8.32
CA TYR A 122 -2.04 15.58 -7.85
C TYR A 122 -0.52 15.57 -7.96
N LEU A 123 0.14 14.45 -7.66
CA LEU A 123 1.58 14.29 -7.86
C LEU A 123 1.98 14.53 -9.33
N LEU A 124 1.21 14.00 -10.28
CA LEU A 124 1.43 14.22 -11.71
C LEU A 124 1.17 15.68 -12.11
N LYS A 125 0.03 16.27 -11.67
CA LYS A 125 -0.30 17.67 -11.99
C LYS A 125 0.72 18.65 -11.45
N LYS A 126 1.29 18.37 -10.28
CA LYS A 126 2.28 19.23 -9.62
C LYS A 126 3.72 18.87 -9.99
N LYS A 127 3.92 17.95 -10.93
CA LYS A 127 5.24 17.48 -11.38
C LYS A 127 6.13 17.00 -10.23
N LYS A 128 5.51 16.34 -9.23
CA LYS A 128 6.21 15.82 -8.05
C LYS A 128 6.75 14.39 -8.24
N LEU A 129 6.46 13.74 -9.37
CA LEU A 129 7.07 12.45 -9.74
C LEU A 129 8.13 12.65 -10.78
N LYS A 130 9.35 12.20 -10.49
CA LYS A 130 10.46 12.19 -11.46
C LYS A 130 10.23 11.17 -12.58
N ALA A 131 10.82 11.40 -13.72
CA ALA A 131 10.96 10.35 -14.73
C ALA A 131 11.71 9.16 -14.13
N GLY A 132 11.25 7.93 -14.39
CA GLY A 132 11.80 6.73 -13.77
C GLY A 132 11.21 6.39 -12.40
N ALA A 133 10.28 7.17 -11.87
CA ALA A 133 9.62 6.88 -10.60
C ALA A 133 8.83 5.56 -10.65
N SER A 134 8.64 4.95 -9.47
CA SER A 134 7.81 3.77 -9.30
C SER A 134 6.67 4.03 -8.32
N VAL A 135 5.45 3.71 -8.72
CA VAL A 135 4.25 3.84 -7.89
C VAL A 135 3.72 2.44 -7.57
N VAL A 136 3.60 2.14 -6.29
CA VAL A 136 3.09 0.86 -5.79
C VAL A 136 1.80 1.09 -5.04
N PHE A 137 0.77 0.34 -5.39
CA PHE A 137 -0.52 0.33 -4.68
C PHE A 137 -0.63 -0.93 -3.82
N THR A 138 -1.26 -0.81 -2.67
CA THR A 138 -1.70 -1.97 -1.89
C THR A 138 -3.13 -2.32 -2.29
N SER A 139 -3.26 -3.34 -3.16
CA SER A 139 -4.53 -3.99 -3.43
C SER A 139 -4.80 -5.08 -2.39
N SER A 140 -5.32 -6.22 -2.78
CA SER A 140 -5.60 -7.39 -1.93
C SER A 140 -5.91 -8.58 -2.81
N LEU A 141 -5.82 -9.81 -2.28
CA LEU A 141 -6.46 -10.97 -2.91
C LEU A 141 -7.95 -10.74 -3.15
N ALA A 142 -8.65 -10.04 -2.24
CA ALA A 142 -10.05 -9.67 -2.42
C ALA A 142 -10.31 -8.79 -3.66
N GLY A 143 -9.27 -8.16 -4.22
CA GLY A 143 -9.37 -7.34 -5.43
C GLY A 143 -9.04 -8.08 -6.72
N ILE A 144 -8.53 -9.32 -6.65
CA ILE A 144 -8.10 -10.10 -7.84
C ILE A 144 -8.72 -11.48 -7.96
N GLY A 145 -9.33 -12.02 -6.90
CA GLY A 145 -9.91 -13.37 -6.95
C GLY A 145 -10.59 -13.80 -5.66
N THR A 146 -9.83 -14.09 -4.62
CA THR A 146 -10.32 -14.70 -3.39
C THR A 146 -10.96 -13.69 -2.45
N MET A 147 -12.21 -13.92 -2.05
CA MET A 147 -12.96 -13.03 -1.18
C MET A 147 -13.63 -13.80 -0.03
N SER A 148 -13.60 -13.24 1.16
CA SER A 148 -14.33 -13.77 2.32
C SER A 148 -15.75 -13.22 2.39
N VAL A 149 -16.68 -13.97 2.98
CA VAL A 149 -18.06 -13.53 3.23
C VAL A 149 -18.07 -12.23 4.04
N GLY A 150 -18.90 -11.29 3.64
CA GLY A 150 -19.02 -9.96 4.27
C GLY A 150 -17.94 -8.96 3.87
N ASN A 151 -16.98 -9.33 3.04
CA ASN A 151 -15.88 -8.45 2.63
C ASN A 151 -16.07 -7.83 1.23
N THR A 152 -17.32 -7.86 0.72
CA THR A 152 -17.64 -7.46 -0.65
C THR A 152 -17.32 -6.00 -0.94
N MET A 153 -17.66 -5.06 -0.01
CA MET A 153 -17.35 -3.63 -0.20
C MET A 153 -15.84 -3.38 -0.31
N TYR A 154 -15.07 -4.04 0.55
CA TYR A 154 -13.61 -3.96 0.51
C TYR A 154 -13.08 -4.55 -0.81
N GLY A 155 -13.56 -5.72 -1.21
CA GLY A 155 -13.18 -6.34 -2.48
C GLY A 155 -13.47 -5.45 -3.68
N CYS A 156 -14.64 -4.79 -3.73
CA CYS A 156 -14.95 -3.78 -4.76
C CYS A 156 -13.89 -2.67 -4.80
N SER A 157 -13.52 -2.11 -3.63
CA SER A 157 -12.55 -1.03 -3.56
C SER A 157 -11.15 -1.46 -4.04
N LYS A 158 -10.72 -2.67 -3.68
CA LYS A 158 -9.41 -3.21 -4.08
C LYS A 158 -9.41 -3.71 -5.52
N GLY A 159 -10.54 -4.23 -6.03
CA GLY A 159 -10.74 -4.56 -7.43
C GLY A 159 -10.63 -3.34 -8.35
N ALA A 160 -11.20 -2.20 -7.91
CA ALA A 160 -11.05 -0.93 -8.63
C ALA A 160 -9.58 -0.52 -8.76
N ILE A 161 -8.78 -0.64 -7.70
CA ILE A 161 -7.32 -0.39 -7.75
C ILE A 161 -6.62 -1.38 -8.66
N SER A 162 -6.93 -2.69 -8.57
CA SER A 162 -6.33 -3.74 -9.41
C SER A 162 -6.58 -3.53 -10.90
N SER A 163 -7.71 -2.93 -11.26
CA SER A 163 -8.01 -2.50 -12.63
C SER A 163 -7.32 -1.19 -13.00
N PHE A 164 -7.36 -0.18 -12.10
CA PHE A 164 -6.80 1.15 -12.32
C PHE A 164 -5.31 1.11 -12.68
N ILE A 165 -4.51 0.29 -12.00
CA ILE A 165 -3.06 0.22 -12.22
C ILE A 165 -2.70 -0.16 -13.66
N LYS A 166 -3.53 -0.96 -14.35
CA LYS A 166 -3.27 -1.39 -15.73
C LYS A 166 -3.36 -0.20 -16.70
N GLY A 167 -4.40 0.62 -16.53
CA GLY A 167 -4.56 1.86 -17.29
C GLY A 167 -3.44 2.86 -16.97
N ALA A 168 -3.19 3.11 -15.67
CA ALA A 168 -2.16 4.03 -15.22
C ALA A 168 -0.74 3.63 -15.70
N ALA A 169 -0.41 2.34 -15.68
CA ALA A 169 0.86 1.82 -16.18
C ALA A 169 1.03 2.14 -17.67
N LYS A 170 -0.01 1.93 -18.48
CA LYS A 170 0.00 2.22 -19.92
C LYS A 170 0.14 3.71 -20.20
N GLU A 171 -0.61 4.55 -19.49
CA GLU A 171 -0.59 6.00 -19.67
C GLU A 171 0.74 6.64 -19.25
N LEU A 172 1.37 6.10 -18.21
CA LEU A 172 2.59 6.68 -17.62
C LEU A 172 3.89 6.08 -18.16
N ALA A 173 3.82 5.03 -18.98
CA ALA A 173 4.98 4.39 -19.59
C ALA A 173 5.85 5.36 -20.41
N ALA A 174 5.23 6.27 -21.17
CA ALA A 174 5.94 7.27 -21.96
C ALA A 174 6.76 8.26 -21.09
N LYS A 175 6.44 8.37 -19.78
CA LYS A 175 7.20 9.16 -18.80
C LYS A 175 8.21 8.30 -18.03
N ASN A 176 8.38 7.04 -18.43
CA ASN A 176 9.18 6.05 -17.75
C ASN A 176 8.76 5.84 -16.27
N ILE A 177 7.47 6.04 -15.95
CA ILE A 177 6.91 5.82 -14.62
C ILE A 177 6.26 4.44 -14.61
N ARG A 178 6.69 3.58 -13.69
CA ARG A 178 6.11 2.25 -13.47
C ARG A 178 4.99 2.33 -12.44
N VAL A 179 3.92 1.57 -12.66
CA VAL A 179 2.77 1.49 -11.75
C VAL A 179 2.40 0.03 -11.54
N ASN A 180 2.47 -0.41 -10.30
CA ASN A 180 2.20 -1.80 -9.93
C ASN A 180 1.35 -1.86 -8.66
N ALA A 181 0.84 -3.03 -8.32
CA ALA A 181 0.22 -3.30 -7.03
C ALA A 181 0.80 -4.58 -6.40
N VAL A 182 0.86 -4.59 -5.07
CA VAL A 182 0.95 -5.82 -4.28
C VAL A 182 -0.46 -6.22 -3.85
N CYS A 183 -0.74 -7.53 -3.81
CA CYS A 183 -2.03 -8.11 -3.43
C CYS A 183 -1.82 -9.04 -2.22
N PRO A 184 -1.79 -8.50 -0.99
CA PRO A 184 -1.57 -9.31 0.19
C PRO A 184 -2.73 -10.27 0.45
N GLY A 185 -2.39 -11.45 0.99
CA GLY A 185 -3.33 -12.32 1.70
C GLY A 185 -3.57 -11.84 3.14
N LEU A 186 -3.79 -12.79 4.06
CA LEU A 186 -3.88 -12.50 5.49
C LEU A 186 -2.50 -12.12 6.02
N VAL A 187 -2.38 -10.91 6.53
CA VAL A 187 -1.15 -10.39 7.15
C VAL A 187 -1.41 -10.07 8.61
N ASP A 188 -0.47 -10.42 9.47
CA ASP A 188 -0.49 -10.07 10.89
C ASP A 188 -0.49 -8.56 11.03
N SER A 189 -1.65 -8.03 11.34
CA SER A 189 -1.90 -6.62 11.55
C SER A 189 -2.75 -6.46 12.80
N GLN A 190 -3.04 -5.23 13.19
CA GLN A 190 -3.96 -4.95 14.30
C GLN A 190 -5.36 -5.58 14.14
N ILE A 191 -5.72 -6.06 12.95
CA ILE A 191 -6.98 -6.76 12.69
C ILE A 191 -7.01 -8.11 13.43
N LEU A 192 -5.90 -8.85 13.48
CA LEU A 192 -5.79 -10.09 14.27
C LEU A 192 -5.75 -9.78 15.78
N ALA A 193 -5.14 -8.66 16.18
CA ALA A 193 -5.08 -8.23 17.57
C ALA A 193 -6.42 -7.69 18.11
N SER A 194 -7.39 -7.40 17.27
CA SER A 194 -8.70 -6.84 17.67
C SER A 194 -9.67 -7.86 18.28
N GLY A 195 -9.29 -9.15 18.36
CA GLY A 195 -10.12 -10.22 18.95
C GLY A 195 -11.39 -10.55 18.15
N THR A 196 -11.51 -10.07 16.93
CA THR A 196 -12.66 -10.31 16.03
C THR A 196 -12.66 -11.72 15.43
N ILE A 197 -11.55 -12.44 15.50
CA ILE A 197 -11.38 -13.80 14.98
C ILE A 197 -10.97 -14.71 16.14
N THR A 198 -11.69 -15.83 16.35
CA THR A 198 -11.29 -16.83 17.34
C THR A 198 -10.08 -17.63 16.88
N ASP A 199 -9.32 -18.21 17.81
CA ASP A 199 -8.15 -19.05 17.48
C ASP A 199 -8.52 -20.22 16.54
N GLU A 200 -9.72 -20.80 16.71
CA GLU A 200 -10.21 -21.87 15.83
C GLU A 200 -10.50 -21.36 14.42
N GLN A 201 -11.10 -20.16 14.28
CA GLN A 201 -11.33 -19.54 12.99
C GLN A 201 -10.02 -19.16 12.31
N LEU A 202 -9.04 -18.65 13.08
CA LEU A 202 -7.72 -18.36 12.57
C LEU A 202 -7.04 -19.62 12.06
N LYS A 203 -7.07 -20.71 12.85
CA LYS A 203 -6.48 -22.00 12.43
C LYS A 203 -7.08 -22.51 11.13
N LYS A 204 -8.42 -22.54 11.02
CA LYS A 204 -9.11 -22.92 9.77
C LYS A 204 -8.73 -22.02 8.58
N THR A 205 -8.55 -20.72 8.85
CA THR A 205 -8.12 -19.80 7.79
C THR A 205 -6.69 -20.10 7.35
N LEU A 206 -5.78 -20.41 8.28
CA LEU A 206 -4.38 -20.72 7.96
C LEU A 206 -4.21 -22.04 7.20
N GLU A 207 -5.12 -23.01 7.38
CA GLU A 207 -5.14 -24.26 6.59
C GLU A 207 -5.33 -24.00 5.08
N LEU A 208 -5.86 -22.84 4.71
CA LEU A 208 -6.01 -22.42 3.33
C LEU A 208 -4.73 -21.77 2.73
N TYR A 209 -3.69 -21.62 3.52
CA TYR A 209 -2.41 -21.04 3.11
C TYR A 209 -1.35 -22.14 2.98
N PRO A 210 -0.88 -22.48 1.76
CA PRO A 210 0.14 -23.53 1.58
C PRO A 210 1.41 -23.36 2.42
N LEU A 211 1.82 -22.10 2.68
CA LEU A 211 2.97 -21.83 3.53
C LEU A 211 2.66 -21.93 5.05
N GLY A 212 1.43 -22.29 5.43
CA GLY A 212 1.03 -22.64 6.79
C GLY A 212 1.07 -21.50 7.82
N ARG A 213 1.14 -20.25 7.38
CA ARG A 213 1.17 -19.08 8.27
C ARG A 213 0.51 -17.86 7.62
N SER A 214 0.13 -16.90 8.44
CA SER A 214 -0.12 -15.53 7.99
C SER A 214 1.18 -14.85 7.52
N GLY A 215 1.05 -13.88 6.63
CA GLY A 215 2.17 -13.00 6.28
C GLY A 215 2.48 -12.04 7.41
N LYS A 216 3.72 -11.56 7.46
CA LYS A 216 4.13 -10.43 8.28
C LYS A 216 4.13 -9.15 7.44
N PRO A 217 4.04 -7.96 8.05
CA PRO A 217 4.19 -6.70 7.33
C PRO A 217 5.43 -6.65 6.45
N GLU A 218 6.55 -7.23 6.90
CA GLU A 218 7.81 -7.29 6.19
C GLU A 218 7.74 -8.14 4.92
N ASP A 219 6.98 -9.24 4.91
CA ASP A 219 6.80 -10.08 3.71
C ASP A 219 6.24 -9.25 2.54
N VAL A 220 5.30 -8.34 2.85
CA VAL A 220 4.70 -7.43 1.87
C VAL A 220 5.63 -6.25 1.55
N ALA A 221 6.31 -5.72 2.56
CA ALA A 221 7.23 -4.60 2.42
C ALA A 221 8.40 -4.94 1.47
N TRP A 222 8.96 -6.14 1.55
CA TRP A 222 10.04 -6.57 0.65
C TRP A 222 9.59 -6.65 -0.81
N ALA A 223 8.36 -7.08 -1.06
CA ALA A 223 7.79 -7.02 -2.42
C ALA A 223 7.61 -5.56 -2.90
N MET A 224 7.23 -4.64 -2.00
CA MET A 224 7.15 -3.22 -2.33
C MET A 224 8.53 -2.62 -2.61
N VAL A 225 9.55 -2.93 -1.80
CA VAL A 225 10.95 -2.53 -2.04
C VAL A 225 11.41 -3.03 -3.42
N TYR A 226 11.15 -4.30 -3.75
CA TYR A 226 11.44 -4.83 -5.08
C TYR A 226 10.80 -4.00 -6.19
N LEU A 227 9.49 -3.72 -6.09
CA LEU A 227 8.77 -2.95 -7.09
C LEU A 227 9.22 -1.47 -7.18
N LEU A 228 9.78 -0.90 -6.12
CA LEU A 228 10.35 0.45 -6.10
C LEU A 228 11.77 0.50 -6.64
N SER A 229 12.50 -0.59 -6.58
CA SER A 229 13.91 -0.68 -6.93
C SER A 229 14.15 -0.84 -8.43
N ASP A 230 15.40 -0.76 -8.83
CA ASP A 230 15.83 -0.97 -10.22
C ASP A 230 15.79 -2.44 -10.63
N ALA A 231 15.75 -3.37 -9.64
CA ALA A 231 15.56 -4.80 -9.88
C ALA A 231 14.23 -5.12 -10.60
N SER A 232 13.24 -4.24 -10.53
CA SER A 232 11.95 -4.36 -11.21
C SER A 232 11.79 -3.40 -12.40
N SER A 233 12.87 -2.90 -12.98
CA SER A 233 12.84 -1.90 -14.06
C SER A 233 12.03 -2.33 -15.30
N TRP A 234 11.82 -3.63 -15.49
CA TRP A 234 11.02 -4.20 -16.60
C TRP A 234 9.64 -4.69 -16.17
N ILE A 235 9.12 -4.18 -15.01
CA ILE A 235 7.83 -4.59 -14.46
C ILE A 235 6.94 -3.37 -14.28
N THR A 236 5.80 -3.37 -14.99
CA THR A 236 4.73 -2.37 -14.84
C THR A 236 3.37 -2.99 -15.15
N GLY A 237 2.31 -2.54 -14.48
CA GLY A 237 0.93 -3.02 -14.65
C GLY A 237 0.63 -4.36 -13.97
N VAL A 238 1.52 -4.86 -13.08
CA VAL A 238 1.32 -6.14 -12.40
C VAL A 238 0.50 -5.97 -11.11
N ASN A 239 -0.42 -6.90 -10.87
CA ASN A 239 -0.96 -7.22 -9.56
C ASN A 239 -0.16 -8.40 -9.01
N LEU A 240 0.74 -8.16 -8.06
CA LEU A 240 1.65 -9.15 -7.50
C LEU A 240 1.05 -9.77 -6.23
N PRO A 241 0.59 -11.04 -6.24
CA PRO A 241 0.16 -11.71 -5.02
C PRO A 241 1.32 -11.87 -4.03
N VAL A 242 1.05 -11.59 -2.75
CA VAL A 242 1.96 -11.82 -1.63
C VAL A 242 1.13 -12.49 -0.53
N ASP A 243 0.86 -13.77 -0.69
CA ASP A 243 -0.29 -14.42 -0.07
C ASP A 243 -0.02 -15.83 0.49
N GLY A 244 1.23 -16.27 0.48
CA GLY A 244 1.59 -17.62 0.95
C GLY A 244 0.96 -18.75 0.14
N GLY A 245 0.57 -18.48 -1.11
CA GLY A 245 -0.06 -19.43 -2.04
C GLY A 245 -1.57 -19.55 -1.90
N ARG A 246 -2.24 -18.64 -1.18
CA ARG A 246 -3.69 -18.67 -0.95
C ARG A 246 -4.52 -18.61 -2.23
N GLU A 247 -4.03 -17.94 -3.27
CA GLU A 247 -4.72 -17.82 -4.57
C GLU A 247 -4.75 -19.14 -5.36
N LEU A 248 -3.96 -20.13 -4.97
CA LEU A 248 -3.91 -21.43 -5.66
C LEU A 248 -5.14 -22.32 -5.37
N TYR A 249 -6.01 -21.93 -4.44
CA TYR A 249 -7.20 -22.70 -4.02
C TYR A 249 -8.49 -21.91 -4.09
#